data_0a66d559dac2e674232a3bd52dfd938e
#
_entry.id   0a66d559dac2e674232a3bd52dfd938e
#
_cell.length_a   1.000
_cell.length_b   1.000
_cell.length_c   1.000
_cell.angle_alpha   90.00
_cell.angle_beta   90.00
_cell.angle_gamma   90.00
#
_symmetry.space_group_name_H-M   'P 1'
#
loop_
_entity.id
_entity.type
_entity.pdbx_description
1 polymer ?
#
loop_
_entity_poly.entity_id
_entity_poly.type
_entity_poly.pdbx_seq_one_letter_code
_entity_poly.pdbx_strand_id
1 'polypeptide(L)'
;MLSIATITVAQVSFDPGNGCLNVIDVSSSQGLGNYGDKCISANYLHEVFINEQFAIGGGIGYSHHEKYDFSAIPVFLSTHYFFFDKRFSPFVNLRVGGFGMFGKKNVDTNQKYSISNKKTNFNLFVSPAIGVKVHITPDIGIMASINDGVYLINAFDTRRNDYRNKFIHDLGISIGICFQIDGW
;
A
#
# COMPACT_ATOMS: atom_id res chain seq x y z
N MET A 1 -14.31 -48.69 1.06
CA MET A 1 -15.09 -47.64 0.40
C MET A 1 -14.74 -46.31 1.03
N LEU A 2 -13.91 -45.51 0.34
CA LEU A 2 -13.60 -44.17 0.79
C LEU A 2 -14.70 -43.22 0.29
N SER A 3 -15.42 -42.61 1.23
CA SER A 3 -16.42 -41.59 0.92
C SER A 3 -15.69 -40.26 0.65
N ILE A 4 -15.63 -39.83 -0.59
CA ILE A 4 -15.11 -38.53 -0.96
C ILE A 4 -16.21 -37.52 -0.62
N ALA A 5 -16.01 -36.75 0.45
CA ALA A 5 -16.87 -35.63 0.79
C ALA A 5 -16.63 -34.52 -0.27
N THR A 6 -17.58 -34.38 -1.18
CA THR A 6 -17.61 -33.28 -2.14
C THR A 6 -17.97 -32.01 -1.35
N ILE A 7 -17.00 -31.15 -1.10
CA ILE A 7 -17.26 -29.81 -0.56
C ILE A 7 -17.89 -28.99 -1.67
N THR A 8 -19.20 -28.87 -1.64
CA THR A 8 -19.93 -27.94 -2.50
C THR A 8 -19.60 -26.54 -2.02
N VAL A 9 -18.68 -25.88 -2.69
CA VAL A 9 -18.41 -24.46 -2.48
C VAL A 9 -19.62 -23.71 -3.03
N ALA A 10 -20.43 -23.16 -2.14
CA ALA A 10 -21.53 -22.28 -2.52
C ALA A 10 -20.93 -21.13 -3.36
N GLN A 11 -21.33 -21.04 -4.60
CA GLN A 11 -20.96 -19.95 -5.50
C GLN A 11 -21.78 -18.74 -5.03
N VAL A 12 -21.15 -17.86 -4.24
CA VAL A 12 -21.77 -16.58 -3.88
C VAL A 12 -21.70 -15.73 -5.13
N SER A 13 -22.85 -15.52 -5.75
CA SER A 13 -23.01 -14.56 -6.83
C SER A 13 -22.84 -13.16 -6.22
N PHE A 14 -21.81 -12.47 -6.63
CA PHE A 14 -21.51 -11.12 -6.22
C PHE A 14 -22.07 -10.18 -7.30
N ASP A 15 -22.97 -9.26 -6.91
CA ASP A 15 -23.46 -8.20 -7.80
C ASP A 15 -22.66 -6.92 -7.46
N PRO A 16 -21.65 -6.55 -8.28
CA PRO A 16 -20.78 -5.41 -8.00
C PRO A 16 -21.36 -4.08 -8.47
N GLY A 17 -22.65 -4.00 -8.63
CA GLY A 17 -23.34 -2.77 -8.99
C GLY A 17 -23.18 -1.70 -7.91
N ASN A 18 -22.34 -0.70 -8.17
CA ASN A 18 -22.22 0.54 -7.40
C ASN A 18 -21.80 0.43 -5.91
N GLY A 19 -21.14 -0.63 -5.49
CA GLY A 19 -20.66 -0.80 -4.12
C GLY A 19 -19.34 -0.07 -3.82
N CYS A 20 -19.03 0.01 -2.51
CA CYS A 20 -17.75 0.55 -2.01
C CYS A 20 -16.88 -0.57 -1.46
N LEU A 21 -15.58 -0.49 -1.71
CA LEU A 21 -14.54 -1.33 -1.13
C LEU A 21 -13.78 -0.52 -0.08
N ASN A 22 -13.83 -0.97 1.17
CA ASN A 22 -13.01 -0.42 2.26
C ASN A 22 -11.94 -1.43 2.62
N VAL A 23 -10.68 -1.00 2.67
CA VAL A 23 -9.55 -1.88 3.01
C VAL A 23 -8.77 -1.28 4.17
N ILE A 24 -8.49 -2.11 5.17
CA ILE A 24 -7.50 -1.82 6.21
C ILE A 24 -6.36 -2.81 6.01
N ASP A 25 -5.18 -2.31 5.67
CA ASP A 25 -4.01 -3.15 5.48
C ASP A 25 -2.84 -2.74 6.37
N VAL A 26 -2.01 -3.72 6.67
CA VAL A 26 -0.69 -3.53 7.27
C VAL A 26 0.34 -4.10 6.31
N SER A 27 1.47 -3.42 6.18
CA SER A 27 2.55 -3.87 5.32
C SER A 27 3.91 -3.77 6.01
N SER A 28 4.83 -4.63 5.56
CA SER A 28 6.24 -4.56 5.89
C SER A 28 7.02 -4.53 4.60
N SER A 29 7.87 -3.54 4.44
CA SER A 29 8.74 -3.39 3.27
C SER A 29 10.19 -3.24 3.65
N GLN A 30 11.07 -3.63 2.72
CA GLN A 30 12.52 -3.50 2.82
C GLN A 30 13.03 -2.68 1.64
N GLY A 31 13.65 -1.56 1.95
CA GLY A 31 14.29 -0.73 0.94
C GLY A 31 15.44 -1.45 0.24
N LEU A 32 15.53 -1.26 -1.07
CA LEU A 32 16.55 -1.85 -1.93
C LEU A 32 17.74 -0.90 -2.07
N GLY A 33 18.95 -1.46 -2.07
CA GLY A 33 20.21 -0.73 -2.30
C GLY A 33 20.77 -0.04 -1.03
N ASN A 34 21.62 0.96 -1.23
CA ASN A 34 22.38 1.63 -0.17
C ASN A 34 21.51 2.43 0.82
N TYR A 35 20.26 2.71 0.46
CA TYR A 35 19.27 3.41 1.28
C TYR A 35 18.28 2.43 1.95
N GLY A 36 18.59 1.13 1.89
CA GLY A 36 17.74 0.09 2.43
C GLY A 36 17.34 0.38 3.87
N ASP A 37 16.06 0.61 4.07
CA ASP A 37 15.40 0.83 5.34
C ASP A 37 14.26 -0.17 5.49
N LYS A 38 13.96 -0.57 6.69
CA LYS A 38 12.78 -1.37 6.98
C LYS A 38 11.65 -0.44 7.36
N CYS A 39 10.54 -0.58 6.67
CA CYS A 39 9.35 0.21 6.90
C CYS A 39 8.17 -0.70 7.29
N ILE A 40 7.42 -0.27 8.29
CA ILE A 40 6.14 -0.88 8.68
C ILE A 40 5.08 0.18 8.47
N SER A 41 3.99 -0.17 7.80
CA SER A 41 2.88 0.75 7.58
C SER A 41 1.52 0.13 7.85
N ALA A 42 0.56 0.99 8.17
CA ALA A 42 -0.85 0.68 8.25
C ALA A 42 -1.63 1.69 7.41
N ASN A 43 -2.56 1.22 6.59
CA ASN A 43 -3.31 2.07 5.66
C ASN A 43 -4.80 1.76 5.75
N TYR A 44 -5.59 2.81 5.49
CA TYR A 44 -7.01 2.72 5.22
C TYR A 44 -7.29 3.25 3.82
N LEU A 45 -8.07 2.50 3.04
CA LEU A 45 -8.49 2.84 1.69
C LEU A 45 -10.02 2.82 1.62
N HIS A 46 -10.55 3.77 0.88
CA HIS A 46 -11.95 3.80 0.48
C HIS A 46 -12.01 3.95 -1.03
N GLU A 47 -12.61 2.97 -1.70
CA GLU A 47 -12.73 2.91 -3.16
C GLU A 47 -14.18 2.63 -3.56
N VAL A 48 -14.58 3.12 -4.72
CA VAL A 48 -15.88 2.90 -5.33
C VAL A 48 -15.69 2.03 -6.57
N PHE A 49 -16.51 1.02 -6.73
CA PHE A 49 -16.53 0.21 -7.95
C PHE A 49 -17.12 1.01 -9.10
N ILE A 50 -16.36 1.17 -10.19
CA ILE A 50 -16.82 1.74 -11.45
C ILE A 50 -17.51 0.66 -12.30
N ASN A 51 -17.02 -0.57 -12.18
CA ASN A 51 -17.60 -1.77 -12.75
C ASN A 51 -17.19 -2.98 -11.89
N GLU A 52 -17.63 -4.17 -12.28
CA GLU A 52 -17.39 -5.45 -11.57
C GLU A 52 -15.92 -5.72 -11.24
N GLN A 53 -15.00 -5.18 -12.02
CA GLN A 53 -13.57 -5.48 -11.93
C GLN A 53 -12.73 -4.30 -11.48
N PHE A 54 -13.22 -3.07 -11.62
CA PHE A 54 -12.40 -1.87 -11.42
C PHE A 54 -12.96 -0.99 -10.31
N ALA A 55 -12.13 -0.77 -9.28
CA ALA A 55 -12.40 0.15 -8.19
C ALA A 55 -11.37 1.27 -8.18
N ILE A 56 -11.83 2.49 -7.82
CA ILE A 56 -10.99 3.68 -7.68
C ILE A 56 -11.38 4.46 -6.44
N GLY A 57 -10.40 5.04 -5.78
CA GLY A 57 -10.65 5.87 -4.60
C GLY A 57 -9.38 6.47 -4.03
N GLY A 58 -9.35 6.60 -2.73
CA GLY A 58 -8.21 7.17 -2.03
C GLY A 58 -7.98 6.52 -0.69
N GLY A 59 -6.82 6.83 -0.12
CA GLY A 59 -6.44 6.31 1.18
C GLY A 59 -5.51 7.23 1.94
N ILE A 60 -5.41 6.92 3.22
CA ILE A 60 -4.50 7.55 4.16
C ILE A 60 -3.82 6.45 4.97
N GLY A 61 -2.59 6.70 5.40
CA GLY A 61 -1.87 5.72 6.20
C GLY A 61 -0.92 6.34 7.21
N TYR A 62 -0.25 5.46 7.90
CA TYR A 62 0.87 5.76 8.77
C TYR A 62 2.00 4.79 8.45
N SER A 63 3.21 5.30 8.32
CA SER A 63 4.41 4.48 8.12
C SER A 63 5.51 4.88 9.10
N HIS A 64 6.27 3.89 9.55
CA HIS A 64 7.43 4.08 10.41
C HIS A 64 8.66 3.43 9.78
N HIS A 65 9.73 4.20 9.70
CA HIS A 65 11.01 3.83 9.12
C HIS A 65 12.04 3.60 10.22
N GLU A 66 12.45 2.34 10.42
CA GLU A 66 13.27 1.92 11.56
C GLU A 66 14.68 2.54 11.54
N LYS A 67 15.37 2.48 10.38
CA LYS A 67 16.77 2.92 10.27
C LYS A 67 16.96 4.42 10.46
N TYR A 68 16.00 5.20 9.99
CA TYR A 68 16.08 6.66 10.02
C TYR A 68 15.25 7.29 11.14
N ASP A 69 14.56 6.46 11.94
CA ASP A 69 13.71 6.87 13.07
C ASP A 69 12.77 8.04 12.71
N PHE A 70 12.08 7.92 11.59
CA PHE A 70 11.04 8.85 11.19
C PHE A 70 9.74 8.15 10.86
N SER A 71 8.67 8.89 11.00
CA SER A 71 7.34 8.46 10.61
C SER A 71 6.80 9.33 9.47
N ALA A 72 5.90 8.79 8.67
CA ALA A 72 5.24 9.53 7.61
C ALA A 72 3.74 9.25 7.58
N ILE A 73 2.98 10.22 7.09
CA ILE A 73 1.56 10.09 6.80
C ILE A 73 1.39 10.17 5.29
N PRO A 74 1.22 9.04 4.60
CA PRO A 74 0.86 9.02 3.19
C PRO A 74 -0.62 9.34 2.99
N VAL A 75 -0.90 10.12 1.93
CA VAL A 75 -2.24 10.34 1.36
C VAL A 75 -2.14 10.03 -0.12
N PHE A 76 -3.03 9.20 -0.63
CA PHE A 76 -2.88 8.67 -1.98
C PHE A 76 -4.23 8.38 -2.66
N LEU A 77 -4.20 8.39 -3.99
CA LEU A 77 -5.21 7.77 -4.83
C LEU A 77 -4.85 6.30 -5.01
N SER A 78 -5.86 5.46 -5.10
CA SER A 78 -5.71 4.02 -5.25
C SER A 78 -6.66 3.49 -6.32
N THR A 79 -6.20 2.51 -7.07
CA THR A 79 -7.03 1.79 -8.05
C THR A 79 -6.78 0.30 -7.91
N HIS A 80 -7.86 -0.48 -7.90
CA HIS A 80 -7.79 -1.94 -7.99
C HIS A 80 -8.42 -2.44 -9.28
N TYR A 81 -7.78 -3.43 -9.90
CA TYR A 81 -8.36 -4.22 -10.97
C TYR A 81 -8.38 -5.69 -10.54
N PHE A 82 -9.57 -6.24 -10.39
CA PHE A 82 -9.82 -7.63 -10.02
C PHE A 82 -10.05 -8.47 -11.29
N PHE A 83 -9.27 -9.54 -11.46
CA PHE A 83 -9.35 -10.36 -12.68
C PHE A 83 -10.61 -11.24 -12.72
N PHE A 84 -11.13 -11.61 -11.56
CA PHE A 84 -12.31 -12.46 -11.46
C PHE A 84 -13.25 -11.95 -10.36
N ASP A 85 -14.54 -12.02 -10.63
CA ASP A 85 -15.57 -11.83 -9.62
C ASP A 85 -15.92 -13.20 -9.00
N LYS A 86 -15.03 -13.72 -8.16
CA LYS A 86 -15.16 -15.02 -7.49
C LYS A 86 -14.63 -14.92 -6.06
N ARG A 87 -14.90 -15.99 -5.27
CA ARG A 87 -14.39 -16.12 -3.92
C ARG A 87 -12.87 -15.89 -3.83
N PHE A 88 -12.12 -16.32 -4.85
CA PHE A 88 -10.70 -16.08 -5.00
C PHE A 88 -10.48 -15.17 -6.21
N SER A 89 -10.00 -13.98 -5.99
CA SER A 89 -9.80 -12.98 -7.02
C SER A 89 -8.38 -12.42 -6.98
N PRO A 90 -7.52 -12.79 -7.93
CA PRO A 90 -6.26 -12.08 -8.14
C PRO A 90 -6.55 -10.63 -8.50
N PHE A 91 -5.66 -9.72 -8.10
CA PHE A 91 -5.79 -8.31 -8.41
C PHE A 91 -4.43 -7.66 -8.69
N VAL A 92 -4.49 -6.54 -9.38
CA VAL A 92 -3.42 -5.55 -9.42
C VAL A 92 -3.93 -4.26 -8.77
N ASN A 93 -3.05 -3.56 -8.09
CA ASN A 93 -3.34 -2.28 -7.44
C ASN A 93 -2.27 -1.28 -7.79
N LEU A 94 -2.64 -0.03 -7.95
CA LEU A 94 -1.72 1.09 -8.10
C LEU A 94 -2.11 2.19 -7.11
N ARG A 95 -1.15 2.59 -6.26
CA ARG A 95 -1.27 3.72 -5.37
C ARG A 95 -0.33 4.83 -5.83
N VAL A 96 -0.85 6.05 -5.92
CA VAL A 96 -0.08 7.25 -6.29
C VAL A 96 -0.42 8.37 -5.33
N GLY A 97 0.59 8.97 -4.70
CA GLY A 97 0.30 9.96 -3.70
C GLY A 97 1.51 10.72 -3.21
N GLY A 98 1.32 11.38 -2.10
CA GLY A 98 2.36 12.09 -1.40
C GLY A 98 2.35 11.81 0.10
N PHE A 99 3.43 12.17 0.77
CA PHE A 99 3.54 11.97 2.19
C PHE A 99 4.29 13.11 2.87
N GLY A 100 3.83 13.44 4.08
CA GLY A 100 4.53 14.30 5.01
C GLY A 100 5.35 13.46 6.00
N MET A 101 6.58 13.87 6.27
CA MET A 101 7.47 13.20 7.22
C MET A 101 7.55 13.95 8.54
N PHE A 102 7.62 13.23 9.65
CA PHE A 102 7.81 13.78 11.00
C PHE A 102 8.61 12.80 11.86
N GLY A 103 9.26 13.30 12.91
CA GLY A 103 10.07 12.50 13.83
C GLY A 103 11.47 13.04 14.05
N LYS A 104 12.24 12.34 14.89
CA LYS A 104 13.63 12.71 15.24
C LYS A 104 14.54 12.36 14.07
N LYS A 105 15.39 13.31 13.73
CA LYS A 105 16.53 13.11 12.82
C LYS A 105 17.69 12.48 13.58
N ASN A 106 18.07 11.27 13.23
CA ASN A 106 19.44 10.85 13.41
C ASN A 106 20.23 11.29 12.18
N VAL A 107 20.85 12.45 12.27
CA VAL A 107 21.88 12.88 11.33
C VAL A 107 23.13 12.08 11.70
N ASP A 108 23.29 10.92 11.10
CA ASP A 108 24.56 10.21 11.16
C ASP A 108 25.56 11.04 10.35
N THR A 109 26.46 11.74 11.05
CA THR A 109 27.47 12.65 10.48
C THR A 109 28.41 11.93 9.49
N ASN A 110 28.40 10.62 9.47
CA ASN A 110 29.19 9.79 8.55
C ASN A 110 28.43 9.42 7.25
N GLN A 111 27.14 9.71 7.13
CA GLN A 111 26.38 9.45 5.93
C GLN A 111 26.45 10.60 4.92
N LYS A 112 26.69 10.27 3.66
CA LYS A 112 26.78 11.20 2.53
C LYS A 112 25.51 12.03 2.31
N TYR A 113 24.35 11.53 2.77
CA TYR A 113 23.04 12.14 2.61
C TYR A 113 22.29 12.14 3.94
N SER A 114 21.69 13.26 4.28
CA SER A 114 20.80 13.43 5.44
C SER A 114 19.40 13.75 4.94
N ILE A 115 18.40 13.05 5.47
CA ILE A 115 17.00 13.40 5.24
C ILE A 115 16.69 14.58 6.16
N SER A 116 16.66 15.80 5.61
CA SER A 116 16.45 17.01 6.40
C SER A 116 15.04 17.59 6.24
N ASN A 117 14.30 17.68 7.36
CA ASN A 117 12.96 18.30 7.41
C ASN A 117 13.00 19.85 7.51
N LYS A 118 14.09 20.50 7.12
CA LYS A 118 14.20 21.97 7.23
C LYS A 118 13.29 22.78 6.31
N LYS A 119 12.68 22.11 5.30
CA LYS A 119 11.56 22.61 4.48
C LYS A 119 10.51 21.51 4.48
N THR A 120 9.23 21.87 4.65
CA THR A 120 8.08 20.99 4.45
C THR A 120 8.09 20.52 3.00
N ASN A 121 8.80 19.46 2.72
CA ASN A 121 8.91 18.91 1.37
C ASN A 121 7.80 17.88 1.22
N PHE A 122 6.90 18.17 0.32
CA PHE A 122 5.94 17.20 -0.16
C PHE A 122 6.71 16.16 -0.99
N ASN A 123 6.75 14.95 -0.50
CA ASN A 123 7.39 13.83 -1.17
C ASN A 123 6.33 13.04 -1.93
N LEU A 124 6.68 12.51 -3.09
CA LEU A 124 5.78 11.73 -3.93
C LEU A 124 6.13 10.26 -3.86
N PHE A 125 5.15 9.42 -4.06
CA PHE A 125 5.37 7.99 -4.23
C PHE A 125 4.41 7.38 -5.24
N VAL A 126 4.85 6.27 -5.82
CA VAL A 126 4.06 5.36 -6.65
C VAL A 126 4.30 3.96 -6.12
N SER A 127 3.24 3.21 -5.90
CA SER A 127 3.35 1.84 -5.38
C SER A 127 2.42 0.90 -6.15
N PRO A 128 2.92 0.24 -7.20
CA PRO A 128 2.23 -0.88 -7.82
C PRO A 128 2.25 -2.10 -6.89
N ALA A 129 1.20 -2.90 -6.94
CA ALA A 129 1.08 -4.15 -6.22
C ALA A 129 0.35 -5.20 -7.04
N ILE A 130 0.67 -6.46 -6.76
CA ILE A 130 -0.06 -7.63 -7.25
C ILE A 130 -0.44 -8.47 -6.05
N GLY A 131 -1.66 -8.99 -6.04
CA GLY A 131 -2.15 -9.71 -4.89
C GLY A 131 -3.33 -10.60 -5.17
N VAL A 132 -3.90 -11.09 -4.09
CA VAL A 132 -5.08 -11.95 -4.10
C VAL A 132 -6.04 -11.51 -3.01
N LYS A 133 -7.34 -11.47 -3.37
CA LYS A 133 -8.47 -11.28 -2.46
C LYS A 133 -9.19 -12.61 -2.29
N VAL A 134 -9.49 -12.96 -1.05
CA VAL A 134 -10.27 -14.15 -0.70
C VAL A 134 -11.46 -13.72 0.13
N HIS A 135 -12.68 -13.92 -0.37
CA HIS A 135 -13.91 -13.64 0.36
C HIS A 135 -14.15 -14.72 1.45
N ILE A 136 -14.31 -14.27 2.68
CA ILE A 136 -14.73 -15.09 3.83
C ILE A 136 -16.26 -15.15 3.89
N THR A 137 -16.88 -13.98 3.75
CA THR A 137 -18.33 -13.79 3.58
C THR A 137 -18.57 -12.98 2.33
N PRO A 138 -19.82 -12.76 1.88
CA PRO A 138 -20.10 -11.83 0.76
C PRO A 138 -19.48 -10.45 0.94
N ASP A 139 -19.52 -9.92 2.17
CA ASP A 139 -19.13 -8.55 2.47
C ASP A 139 -17.71 -8.41 3.02
N ILE A 140 -17.09 -9.52 3.48
CA ILE A 140 -15.78 -9.50 4.15
C ILE A 140 -14.80 -10.40 3.42
N GLY A 141 -13.62 -9.88 3.15
CA GLY A 141 -12.51 -10.63 2.57
C GLY A 141 -11.17 -10.33 3.23
N ILE A 142 -10.21 -11.19 2.92
CA ILE A 142 -8.79 -10.98 3.23
C ILE A 142 -8.07 -10.70 1.91
N MET A 143 -7.17 -9.74 1.95
CA MET A 143 -6.30 -9.38 0.83
C MET A 143 -4.85 -9.60 1.24
N ALA A 144 -4.05 -10.16 0.33
CA ALA A 144 -2.61 -10.27 0.49
C ALA A 144 -1.94 -9.83 -0.81
N SER A 145 -0.87 -9.05 -0.72
CA SER A 145 -0.16 -8.56 -1.90
C SER A 145 1.34 -8.38 -1.68
N ILE A 146 2.06 -8.35 -2.80
CA ILE A 146 3.44 -7.90 -2.90
C ILE A 146 3.40 -6.53 -3.58
N ASN A 147 4.08 -5.56 -3.04
CA ASN A 147 4.13 -4.20 -3.53
C ASN A 147 5.58 -3.72 -3.72
N ASP A 148 5.80 -2.88 -4.73
CA ASP A 148 7.04 -2.17 -4.98
C ASP A 148 6.79 -0.67 -4.80
N GLY A 149 7.35 -0.08 -3.75
CA GLY A 149 7.24 1.35 -3.47
C GLY A 149 8.37 2.11 -4.13
N VAL A 150 8.04 3.07 -4.99
CA VAL A 150 8.98 4.01 -5.59
C VAL A 150 8.74 5.40 -5.00
N TYR A 151 9.69 5.88 -4.22
CA TYR A 151 9.59 7.14 -3.49
C TYR A 151 10.52 8.18 -4.10
N LEU A 152 9.99 9.35 -4.38
CA LEU A 152 10.76 10.54 -4.75
C LEU A 152 10.92 11.41 -3.50
N ILE A 153 12.11 11.35 -2.90
CA ILE A 153 12.43 12.08 -1.68
C ILE A 153 13.43 13.18 -1.99
N ASN A 154 13.20 14.34 -1.40
CA ASN A 154 14.14 15.46 -1.47
C ASN A 154 15.15 15.31 -0.30
N ALA A 155 16.34 14.82 -0.59
CA ALA A 155 17.40 14.57 0.38
C ALA A 155 18.50 15.65 0.34
N PHE A 156 18.98 16.07 1.51
CA PHE A 156 20.08 17.02 1.62
C PHE A 156 21.42 16.31 1.47
N ASP A 157 22.21 16.70 0.45
CA ASP A 157 23.58 16.22 0.23
C ASP A 157 24.55 17.02 1.09
N THR A 158 25.05 16.45 2.19
CA THR A 158 25.95 17.11 3.14
C THR A 158 27.30 17.50 2.54
N ARG A 159 27.77 16.82 1.48
CA ARG A 159 29.05 17.15 0.81
C ARG A 159 28.93 18.36 -0.13
N ARG A 160 27.75 18.53 -0.74
CA ARG A 160 27.50 19.62 -1.71
C ARG A 160 26.71 20.76 -1.11
N ASN A 161 26.24 20.62 0.12
CA ASN A 161 25.39 21.59 0.82
C ASN A 161 24.14 21.97 0.00
N ASP A 162 23.54 21.00 -0.70
CA ASP A 162 22.42 21.18 -1.64
C ASP A 162 21.38 20.08 -1.51
N TYR A 163 20.12 20.37 -1.90
CA TYR A 163 19.03 19.41 -1.92
C TYR A 163 18.96 18.69 -3.27
N ARG A 164 18.81 17.37 -3.23
CA ARG A 164 18.67 16.55 -4.42
C ARG A 164 17.52 15.57 -4.31
N ASN A 165 16.80 15.43 -5.41
CA ASN A 165 15.80 14.40 -5.54
C ASN A 165 16.47 13.01 -5.59
N LYS A 166 15.99 12.09 -4.77
CA LYS A 166 16.43 10.70 -4.73
C LYS A 166 15.25 9.77 -4.94
N PHE A 167 15.47 8.77 -5.78
CA PHE A 167 14.55 7.64 -5.91
C PHE A 167 14.96 6.56 -4.91
N ILE A 168 14.01 6.11 -4.12
CA ILE A 168 14.16 4.99 -3.21
C ILE A 168 13.14 3.95 -3.63
N HIS A 169 13.57 2.70 -3.74
CA HIS A 169 12.72 1.56 -4.00
C HIS A 169 12.63 0.71 -2.75
N ASP A 170 11.45 0.24 -2.42
CA ASP A 170 11.23 -0.75 -1.38
C ASP A 170 10.28 -1.85 -1.85
N LEU A 171 10.66 -3.08 -1.60
CA LEU A 171 9.84 -4.24 -1.85
C LEU A 171 9.14 -4.65 -0.55
N GLY A 172 7.83 -4.82 -0.59
CA GLY A 172 7.03 -5.12 0.58
C GLY A 172 6.00 -6.21 0.35
N ILE A 173 5.49 -6.68 1.46
CA ILE A 173 4.31 -7.54 1.52
C ILE A 173 3.25 -6.85 2.37
N SER A 174 1.99 -6.97 1.99
CA SER A 174 0.87 -6.48 2.77
C SER A 174 -0.19 -7.54 2.98
N ILE A 175 -0.87 -7.42 4.09
CA ILE A 175 -2.06 -8.19 4.41
C ILE A 175 -3.12 -7.23 4.94
N GLY A 176 -4.37 -7.43 4.53
CA GLY A 176 -5.47 -6.57 4.94
C GLY A 176 -6.79 -7.28 4.99
N ILE A 177 -7.74 -6.62 5.62
CA ILE A 177 -9.15 -7.00 5.64
C ILE A 177 -9.89 -6.02 4.74
N CYS A 178 -10.72 -6.53 3.85
CA CYS A 178 -11.59 -5.70 3.03
C CYS A 178 -13.06 -5.91 3.41
N PHE A 179 -13.79 -4.80 3.36
CA PHE A 179 -15.24 -4.76 3.56
C PHE A 179 -15.86 -4.19 2.31
N GLN A 180 -16.79 -4.93 1.74
CA GLN A 180 -17.55 -4.46 0.61
C GLN A 180 -18.95 -4.10 1.09
N ILE A 181 -19.43 -2.94 0.72
CA ILE A 181 -20.76 -2.44 1.06
C ILE A 181 -21.46 -2.24 -0.28
N ASP A 182 -22.56 -2.95 -0.50
CA ASP A 182 -23.36 -2.77 -1.69
C ASP A 182 -23.93 -1.35 -1.72
N GLY A 183 -23.93 -0.74 -2.91
CA GLY A 183 -24.53 0.58 -3.12
C GLY A 183 -26.05 0.50 -2.98
N TRP A 184 -26.64 1.57 -2.48
CA TRP A 184 -28.09 1.77 -2.38
C TRP A 184 -28.72 1.96 -3.75
#